data_249910ccac4c23fa81aeeaa8c1196691
#
_entry.id   249910ccac4c23fa81aeeaa8c1196691
#
_cell.length_a   1.000
_cell.length_b   1.000
_cell.length_c   1.000
_cell.angle_alpha   90.00
_cell.angle_beta   90.00
_cell.angle_gamma   90.00
#
_symmetry.space_group_name_H-M   'P 1'
#
loop_
_entity.id
_entity.type
_entity.pdbx_description
1 polymer ?
#
loop_
_entity_poly.entity_id
_entity_poly.type
_entity_poly.pdbx_seq_one_letter_code
_entity_poly.pdbx_strand_id
1 'polypeptide(L)'
;MSHGEVVHGKASMIGKMPGDREQQFANLRAGYAYMLGHPGKKLLFMGQEFGQIREWSEERELDWQLLDPVDGQESGHEKLRQFVSYLNVFYQAHPALYVNDTKPSGFQWLSTLDADNSVIVFLRKCKDETLLITCNFTPVYHEKFKVGVPFAGKYKEILNSDAVEFGGGGHVNPRVKNSKREKWDGKSNSIEIRLAPLSVQVFQCTKVAVKRKKA
;
A
#
# COMPACT_ATOMS: atom_id res chain seq x y z
N MET A 1 -10.88 10.37 1.53
CA MET A 1 -11.80 9.93 2.59
C MET A 1 -12.22 11.16 3.38
N SER A 2 -13.41 11.68 3.12
CA SER A 2 -13.84 12.98 3.62
C SER A 2 -14.82 12.85 4.78
N HIS A 3 -15.16 13.99 5.41
CA HIS A 3 -16.20 14.14 6.42
C HIS A 3 -17.51 13.46 5.98
N GLY A 4 -18.02 13.72 4.80
CA GLY A 4 -19.29 13.16 4.30
C GLY A 4 -19.37 11.64 4.24
N GLU A 5 -18.28 10.91 4.49
CA GLU A 5 -18.25 9.45 4.50
C GLU A 5 -18.39 8.84 5.90
N VAL A 6 -18.35 9.65 6.97
CA VAL A 6 -18.30 9.15 8.36
C VAL A 6 -19.30 9.85 9.28
N VAL A 7 -20.37 10.38 8.73
CA VAL A 7 -21.45 11.10 9.44
C VAL A 7 -22.83 10.69 8.90
N HIS A 8 -23.88 11.04 9.64
CA HIS A 8 -25.29 10.90 9.24
C HIS A 8 -25.71 9.44 8.98
N GLY A 9 -25.34 8.50 9.84
CA GLY A 9 -25.73 7.10 9.77
C GLY A 9 -24.98 6.29 8.72
N LYS A 10 -23.82 6.78 8.26
CA LYS A 10 -22.99 6.10 7.26
C LYS A 10 -21.95 5.17 7.84
N ALA A 11 -21.87 5.04 9.15
CA ALA A 11 -20.86 4.35 9.93
C ALA A 11 -19.44 4.96 9.81
N SER A 12 -18.57 4.58 10.74
CA SER A 12 -17.15 4.96 10.69
C SER A 12 -16.42 4.25 9.53
N MET A 13 -15.22 4.73 9.19
CA MET A 13 -14.45 4.11 8.11
C MET A 13 -14.10 2.64 8.40
N ILE A 14 -13.70 2.30 9.63
CA ILE A 14 -13.43 0.92 10.01
C ILE A 14 -14.69 0.07 10.01
N GLY A 15 -15.84 0.64 10.41
CA GLY A 15 -17.13 -0.06 10.43
C GLY A 15 -17.64 -0.46 9.04
N LYS A 16 -17.13 0.18 7.97
CA LYS A 16 -17.44 -0.17 6.57
C LYS A 16 -16.56 -1.27 6.01
N MET A 17 -15.44 -1.57 6.65
CA MET A 17 -14.52 -2.58 6.15
C MET A 17 -15.11 -3.99 6.36
N PRO A 18 -15.05 -4.85 5.33
CA PRO A 18 -15.55 -6.21 5.42
C PRO A 18 -14.65 -7.09 6.31
N GLY A 19 -15.24 -8.20 6.79
CA GLY A 19 -14.53 -9.22 7.53
C GLY A 19 -14.53 -9.01 9.05
N ASP A 20 -13.70 -9.79 9.74
CA ASP A 20 -13.46 -9.65 11.16
C ASP A 20 -12.59 -8.42 11.49
N ARG A 21 -12.31 -8.18 12.76
CA ARG A 21 -11.58 -7.00 13.21
C ARG A 21 -10.15 -6.91 12.62
N GLU A 22 -9.46 -8.02 12.49
CA GLU A 22 -8.13 -8.07 11.91
C GLU A 22 -8.17 -7.73 10.42
N GLN A 23 -9.14 -8.29 9.69
CA GLN A 23 -9.38 -7.99 8.28
C GLN A 23 -9.83 -6.55 8.06
N GLN A 24 -10.63 -5.98 8.97
CA GLN A 24 -11.00 -4.57 8.93
C GLN A 24 -9.78 -3.66 9.02
N PHE A 25 -8.86 -3.92 9.95
CA PHE A 25 -7.60 -3.17 10.02
C PHE A 25 -6.72 -3.39 8.78
N ALA A 26 -6.63 -4.63 8.27
CA ALA A 26 -5.88 -4.91 7.04
C ALA A 26 -6.43 -4.12 5.85
N ASN A 27 -7.77 -4.07 5.67
CA ASN A 27 -8.43 -3.27 4.66
C ASN A 27 -8.12 -1.78 4.80
N LEU A 28 -8.13 -1.23 6.03
CA LEU A 28 -7.77 0.17 6.25
C LEU A 28 -6.31 0.45 5.88
N ARG A 29 -5.38 -0.41 6.33
CA ARG A 29 -3.95 -0.27 5.94
C ARG A 29 -3.77 -0.33 4.44
N ALA A 30 -4.41 -1.29 3.76
CA ALA A 30 -4.37 -1.40 2.30
C ALA A 30 -4.97 -0.15 1.63
N GLY A 31 -6.14 0.32 2.09
CA GLY A 31 -6.81 1.51 1.56
C GLY A 31 -5.97 2.79 1.73
N TYR A 32 -5.33 2.97 2.89
CA TYR A 32 -4.49 4.14 3.15
C TYR A 32 -3.19 4.11 2.34
N ALA A 33 -2.53 2.95 2.25
CA ALA A 33 -1.35 2.79 1.41
C ALA A 33 -1.68 2.96 -0.08
N TYR A 34 -2.83 2.46 -0.55
CA TYR A 34 -3.32 2.70 -1.90
C TYR A 34 -3.57 4.19 -2.16
N MET A 35 -4.29 4.88 -1.26
CA MET A 35 -4.52 6.32 -1.35
C MET A 35 -3.20 7.09 -1.43
N LEU A 36 -2.20 6.70 -0.64
CA LEU A 36 -0.88 7.33 -0.65
C LEU A 36 -0.15 7.08 -1.97
N GLY A 37 -0.18 5.86 -2.49
CA GLY A 37 0.48 5.46 -3.73
C GLY A 37 -0.18 6.04 -4.99
N HIS A 38 -1.51 6.15 -5.03
CA HIS A 38 -2.25 6.65 -6.18
C HIS A 38 -2.08 8.16 -6.35
N PRO A 39 -2.05 8.72 -7.58
CA PRO A 39 -2.04 10.17 -7.80
C PRO A 39 -3.22 10.88 -7.12
N GLY A 40 -3.03 12.14 -6.74
CA GLY A 40 -4.04 13.01 -6.14
C GLY A 40 -3.75 13.39 -4.68
N LYS A 41 -4.53 14.31 -4.15
CA LYS A 41 -4.40 14.78 -2.77
C LYS A 41 -4.75 13.69 -1.76
N LYS A 42 -3.98 13.63 -0.67
CA LYS A 42 -4.17 12.68 0.43
C LYS A 42 -5.05 13.32 1.49
N LEU A 43 -6.08 12.63 1.93
CA LEU A 43 -7.00 13.14 2.93
C LEU A 43 -7.46 12.01 3.87
N LEU A 44 -7.18 12.17 5.14
CA LEU A 44 -7.84 11.47 6.24
C LEU A 44 -8.62 12.51 7.05
N PHE A 45 -9.74 12.12 7.61
CA PHE A 45 -10.56 12.97 8.43
C PHE A 45 -10.62 12.42 9.85
N MET A 46 -10.53 13.28 10.82
CA MET A 46 -10.60 13.13 12.27
C MET A 46 -10.90 11.71 12.80
N GLY A 47 -9.90 11.06 13.40
CA GLY A 47 -10.01 9.72 13.96
C GLY A 47 -9.84 8.58 12.94
N GLN A 48 -9.82 8.87 11.64
CA GLN A 48 -9.56 7.83 10.63
C GLN A 48 -8.14 7.28 10.74
N GLU A 49 -7.18 8.10 11.16
CA GLU A 49 -5.77 7.73 11.33
C GLU A 49 -5.55 6.61 12.36
N PHE A 50 -6.46 6.42 13.28
CA PHE A 50 -6.44 5.30 14.24
C PHE A 50 -7.68 4.39 14.14
N GLY A 51 -8.55 4.62 13.15
CA GLY A 51 -9.71 3.77 12.89
C GLY A 51 -10.79 3.92 13.95
N GLN A 52 -11.18 5.15 14.31
CA GLN A 52 -12.27 5.42 15.24
C GLN A 52 -13.52 4.60 14.89
N ILE A 53 -14.14 3.99 15.89
CA ILE A 53 -15.26 3.05 15.72
C ILE A 53 -16.58 3.80 15.53
N ARG A 54 -16.79 4.86 16.29
CA ARG A 54 -18.00 5.69 16.17
C ARG A 54 -17.90 6.63 14.98
N GLU A 55 -19.05 7.03 14.44
CA GLU A 55 -19.11 8.16 13.52
C GLU A 55 -18.56 9.43 14.19
N TRP A 56 -17.96 10.29 13.39
CA TRP A 56 -17.52 11.59 13.84
C TRP A 56 -18.74 12.48 14.21
N SER A 57 -18.58 13.27 15.24
CA SER A 57 -19.56 14.28 15.68
C SER A 57 -18.81 15.47 16.26
N GLU A 58 -19.27 16.67 15.95
CA GLU A 58 -18.78 17.92 16.52
C GLU A 58 -19.13 18.09 18.01
N GLU A 59 -20.08 17.31 18.51
CA GLU A 59 -20.55 17.37 19.90
C GLU A 59 -19.67 16.56 20.87
N ARG A 60 -18.71 15.78 20.34
CA ARG A 60 -17.92 14.83 21.12
C ARG A 60 -16.46 14.82 20.68
N GLU A 61 -15.57 14.57 21.61
CA GLU A 61 -14.18 14.27 21.30
C GLU A 61 -14.03 12.92 20.62
N LEU A 62 -12.86 12.71 20.01
CA LEU A 62 -12.47 11.42 19.41
C LEU A 62 -12.27 10.37 20.51
N ASP A 63 -12.40 9.10 20.14
CA ASP A 63 -12.29 7.95 21.05
C ASP A 63 -10.82 7.61 21.37
N TRP A 64 -10.09 8.54 21.99
CA TRP A 64 -8.65 8.40 22.28
C TRP A 64 -8.32 7.15 23.09
N GLN A 65 -9.23 6.65 23.93
CA GLN A 65 -9.08 5.42 24.69
C GLN A 65 -8.89 4.16 23.83
N LEU A 66 -9.21 4.22 22.53
CA LEU A 66 -8.94 3.13 21.59
C LEU A 66 -7.43 2.88 21.37
N LEU A 67 -6.61 3.87 21.68
CA LEU A 67 -5.15 3.79 21.58
C LEU A 67 -4.52 3.11 22.80
N ASP A 68 -5.27 2.97 23.90
CA ASP A 68 -4.77 2.35 25.12
C ASP A 68 -4.38 0.88 24.86
N PRO A 69 -3.33 0.39 25.53
CA PRO A 69 -2.94 -1.01 25.43
C PRO A 69 -4.07 -1.95 25.88
N VAL A 70 -4.20 -3.07 25.19
CA VAL A 70 -5.11 -4.16 25.55
C VAL A 70 -4.29 -5.35 26.02
N ASP A 71 -4.52 -5.81 27.24
CA ASP A 71 -3.76 -6.93 27.86
C ASP A 71 -2.23 -6.71 27.81
N GLY A 72 -1.80 -5.45 27.98
CA GLY A 72 -0.38 -5.07 27.98
C GLY A 72 0.28 -5.05 26.58
N GLN A 73 -0.51 -5.21 25.51
CA GLN A 73 -0.06 -5.12 24.12
C GLN A 73 -0.65 -3.88 23.43
N GLU A 74 0.07 -3.35 22.45
CA GLU A 74 -0.45 -2.27 21.61
C GLU A 74 -1.75 -2.68 20.92
N SER A 75 -2.74 -1.79 20.98
CA SER A 75 -4.04 -2.02 20.33
C SER A 75 -3.89 -2.01 18.81
N GLY A 76 -4.83 -2.62 18.08
CA GLY A 76 -4.89 -2.53 16.62
C GLY A 76 -5.05 -1.08 16.13
N HIS A 77 -5.70 -0.23 16.93
CA HIS A 77 -5.87 1.20 16.67
C HIS A 77 -4.54 1.95 16.76
N GLU A 78 -3.73 1.66 17.77
CA GLU A 78 -2.39 2.23 17.91
C GLU A 78 -1.46 1.79 16.76
N LYS A 79 -1.47 0.53 16.39
CA LYS A 79 -0.72 0.01 15.23
C LYS A 79 -1.13 0.67 13.91
N LEU A 80 -2.43 0.93 13.72
CA LEU A 80 -2.92 1.67 12.56
C LEU A 80 -2.42 3.13 12.58
N ARG A 81 -2.45 3.80 13.74
CA ARG A 81 -1.92 5.16 13.90
C ARG A 81 -0.43 5.24 13.58
N GLN A 82 0.35 4.28 14.06
CA GLN A 82 1.78 4.15 13.74
C GLN A 82 1.99 3.94 12.23
N PHE A 83 1.17 3.09 11.60
CA PHE A 83 1.22 2.90 10.16
C PHE A 83 0.94 4.19 9.38
N VAL A 84 -0.07 4.97 9.77
CA VAL A 84 -0.36 6.26 9.13
C VAL A 84 0.78 7.25 9.33
N SER A 85 1.37 7.29 10.52
CA SER A 85 2.57 8.10 10.78
C SER A 85 3.74 7.68 9.86
N TYR A 86 3.98 6.38 9.74
CA TYR A 86 4.99 5.84 8.83
C TYR A 86 4.71 6.23 7.38
N LEU A 87 3.45 6.12 6.92
CA LEU A 87 3.04 6.50 5.58
C LEU A 87 3.34 7.97 5.27
N ASN A 88 3.14 8.88 6.23
CA ASN A 88 3.44 10.30 6.05
C ASN A 88 4.94 10.55 5.86
N VAL A 89 5.78 9.90 6.65
CA VAL A 89 7.25 9.97 6.50
C VAL A 89 7.69 9.34 5.18
N PHE A 90 7.12 8.18 4.85
CA PHE A 90 7.39 7.50 3.59
C PHE A 90 7.03 8.36 2.37
N TYR A 91 5.88 9.03 2.39
CA TYR A 91 5.45 9.92 1.30
C TYR A 91 6.45 11.05 1.07
N GLN A 92 6.91 11.69 2.15
CA GLN A 92 7.89 12.79 2.07
C GLN A 92 9.26 12.31 1.56
N ALA A 93 9.65 11.09 1.89
CA ALA A 93 10.94 10.51 1.49
C ALA A 93 10.99 10.06 0.02
N HIS A 94 9.83 9.87 -0.64
CA HIS A 94 9.75 9.30 -1.98
C HIS A 94 9.18 10.27 -3.02
N PRO A 95 10.03 11.07 -3.70
CA PRO A 95 9.62 12.07 -4.69
C PRO A 95 8.74 11.52 -5.83
N ALA A 96 8.89 10.24 -6.19
CA ALA A 96 8.03 9.61 -7.19
C ALA A 96 6.53 9.66 -6.84
N LEU A 97 6.17 9.85 -5.56
CA LEU A 97 4.78 9.89 -5.10
C LEU A 97 4.12 11.27 -5.27
N TYR A 98 4.90 12.37 -5.47
CA TYR A 98 4.32 13.71 -5.50
C TYR A 98 4.88 14.66 -6.57
N VAL A 99 6.13 14.51 -7.02
CA VAL A 99 6.76 15.47 -7.95
C VAL A 99 6.04 15.55 -9.30
N ASN A 100 5.55 14.41 -9.79
CA ASN A 100 4.83 14.32 -11.06
C ASN A 100 3.36 13.90 -10.87
N ASP A 101 2.74 14.30 -9.77
CA ASP A 101 1.43 13.80 -9.38
C ASP A 101 0.32 14.12 -10.40
N THR A 102 0.40 15.27 -11.05
CA THR A 102 -0.54 15.73 -12.08
C THR A 102 -0.08 15.48 -13.52
N LYS A 103 1.07 14.80 -13.71
CA LYS A 103 1.64 14.55 -15.03
C LYS A 103 1.47 13.08 -15.43
N PRO A 104 1.06 12.77 -16.67
CA PRO A 104 0.96 11.40 -17.15
C PRO A 104 2.27 10.59 -17.02
N SER A 105 3.43 11.28 -17.09
CA SER A 105 4.74 10.65 -16.92
C SER A 105 5.00 10.12 -15.51
N GLY A 106 4.26 10.61 -14.51
CA GLY A 106 4.41 10.23 -13.10
C GLY A 106 3.67 8.95 -12.70
N PHE A 107 2.77 8.47 -13.55
CA PHE A 107 1.91 7.32 -13.26
C PHE A 107 1.80 6.38 -14.47
N GLN A 108 1.76 5.07 -14.22
CA GLN A 108 1.52 4.10 -15.28
C GLN A 108 0.90 2.82 -14.71
N TRP A 109 -0.26 2.44 -15.19
CA TRP A 109 -0.80 1.11 -14.96
C TRP A 109 0.10 0.03 -15.58
N LEU A 110 0.33 -1.06 -14.87
CA LEU A 110 1.01 -2.26 -15.39
C LEU A 110 0.05 -3.42 -15.57
N SER A 111 -0.74 -3.74 -14.56
CA SER A 111 -1.79 -4.74 -14.62
C SER A 111 -3.06 -4.19 -13.97
N THR A 112 -4.14 -4.24 -14.73
CA THR A 112 -5.51 -3.90 -14.31
C THR A 112 -6.50 -4.98 -14.72
N LEU A 113 -6.00 -6.06 -15.36
CA LEU A 113 -6.83 -7.09 -15.98
C LEU A 113 -7.00 -8.33 -15.09
N ASP A 114 -6.38 -8.35 -13.93
CA ASP A 114 -6.53 -9.44 -12.95
C ASP A 114 -7.75 -9.19 -12.04
N ALA A 115 -8.92 -9.03 -12.68
CA ALA A 115 -10.17 -8.79 -11.98
C ALA A 115 -10.58 -9.97 -11.09
N ASP A 116 -10.26 -11.20 -11.51
CA ASP A 116 -10.59 -12.42 -10.77
C ASP A 116 -9.88 -12.48 -9.42
N ASN A 117 -8.65 -11.94 -9.34
CA ASN A 117 -7.87 -11.87 -8.11
C ASN A 117 -8.00 -10.51 -7.41
N SER A 118 -8.70 -9.52 -7.97
CA SER A 118 -8.77 -8.14 -7.44
C SER A 118 -7.40 -7.56 -7.11
N VAL A 119 -6.40 -7.83 -7.98
CA VAL A 119 -5.04 -7.34 -7.89
C VAL A 119 -4.80 -6.26 -8.93
N ILE A 120 -4.22 -5.15 -8.49
CA ILE A 120 -3.79 -4.08 -9.38
C ILE A 120 -2.32 -3.75 -9.17
N VAL A 121 -1.64 -3.39 -10.26
CA VAL A 121 -0.21 -3.06 -10.24
C VAL A 121 0.03 -1.79 -11.05
N PHE A 122 0.78 -0.86 -10.48
CA PHE A 122 1.13 0.38 -11.16
C PHE A 122 2.51 0.91 -10.77
N LEU A 123 2.99 1.87 -11.53
CA LEU A 123 4.24 2.58 -11.27
C LEU A 123 3.97 4.02 -10.85
N ARG A 124 4.79 4.50 -9.92
CA ARG A 124 5.00 5.92 -9.66
C ARG A 124 6.43 6.29 -10.09
N LYS A 125 6.56 7.40 -10.77
CA LYS A 125 7.83 7.75 -11.41
C LYS A 125 8.15 9.24 -11.29
N CYS A 126 9.41 9.53 -10.99
CA CYS A 126 10.02 10.84 -11.25
C CYS A 126 11.37 10.64 -11.96
N LYS A 127 12.14 11.71 -12.14
CA LYS A 127 13.42 11.66 -12.87
C LYS A 127 14.36 10.59 -12.31
N ASP A 128 14.47 10.53 -10.99
CA ASP A 128 15.51 9.74 -10.29
C ASP A 128 14.96 8.53 -9.54
N GLU A 129 13.63 8.36 -9.51
CA GLU A 129 12.99 7.29 -8.76
C GLU A 129 11.87 6.62 -9.55
N THR A 130 11.80 5.30 -9.43
CA THR A 130 10.68 4.49 -9.90
C THR A 130 10.25 3.56 -8.77
N LEU A 131 8.97 3.60 -8.43
CA LEU A 131 8.33 2.72 -7.47
C LEU A 131 7.33 1.83 -8.20
N LEU A 132 7.38 0.52 -7.91
CA LEU A 132 6.38 -0.45 -8.31
C LEU A 132 5.45 -0.66 -7.12
N ILE A 133 4.15 -0.49 -7.33
CA ILE A 133 3.13 -0.64 -6.28
C ILE A 133 2.20 -1.77 -6.69
N THR A 134 2.06 -2.76 -5.81
CA THR A 134 1.15 -3.91 -5.96
C THR A 134 0.10 -3.85 -4.86
N CYS A 135 -1.17 -4.01 -5.24
CA CYS A 135 -2.30 -3.99 -4.32
C CYS A 135 -3.09 -5.29 -4.48
N ASN A 136 -3.30 -5.99 -3.39
CA ASN A 136 -4.17 -7.15 -3.30
C ASN A 136 -5.35 -6.80 -2.37
N PHE A 137 -6.55 -6.74 -2.91
CA PHE A 137 -7.77 -6.41 -2.17
C PHE A 137 -8.58 -7.65 -1.78
N THR A 138 -7.96 -8.84 -1.85
CA THR A 138 -8.55 -10.10 -1.39
C THR A 138 -7.83 -10.65 -0.15
N PRO A 139 -8.49 -11.47 0.66
CA PRO A 139 -7.85 -12.15 1.78
C PRO A 139 -7.00 -13.35 1.35
N VAL A 140 -6.65 -13.46 0.08
CA VAL A 140 -5.87 -14.57 -0.48
C VAL A 140 -4.38 -14.21 -0.50
N TYR A 141 -3.56 -15.03 0.13
CA TYR A 141 -2.10 -14.97 0.03
C TYR A 141 -1.61 -15.68 -1.23
N HIS A 142 -0.75 -15.02 -2.00
CA HIS A 142 -0.08 -15.64 -3.15
C HIS A 142 1.43 -15.76 -2.87
N GLU A 143 1.89 -16.97 -2.63
CA GLU A 143 3.32 -17.22 -2.35
C GLU A 143 4.22 -16.88 -3.57
N LYS A 144 3.69 -17.05 -4.77
CA LYS A 144 4.39 -16.82 -6.05
C LYS A 144 3.48 -16.06 -7.01
N PHE A 145 3.50 -14.74 -6.90
CA PHE A 145 2.77 -13.87 -7.80
C PHE A 145 3.74 -13.22 -8.80
N LYS A 146 3.48 -13.41 -10.10
CA LYS A 146 4.33 -12.87 -11.15
C LYS A 146 3.84 -11.49 -11.57
N VAL A 147 4.77 -10.53 -11.67
CA VAL A 147 4.50 -9.14 -12.05
C VAL A 147 5.43 -8.73 -13.19
N GLY A 148 4.86 -8.17 -14.25
CA GLY A 148 5.61 -7.52 -15.30
C GLY A 148 6.28 -6.24 -14.81
N VAL A 149 7.55 -6.00 -15.18
CA VAL A 149 8.32 -4.87 -14.68
C VAL A 149 8.94 -4.02 -15.80
N PRO A 150 9.14 -2.69 -15.56
CA PRO A 150 9.47 -1.74 -16.62
C PRO A 150 10.86 -1.95 -17.26
N PHE A 151 11.80 -2.54 -16.53
CA PHE A 151 13.18 -2.74 -17.00
C PHE A 151 13.89 -3.91 -16.29
N ALA A 152 15.00 -4.36 -16.87
CA ALA A 152 15.89 -5.28 -16.20
C ALA A 152 16.56 -4.61 -15.00
N GLY A 153 16.37 -5.16 -13.78
CA GLY A 153 16.80 -4.48 -12.58
C GLY A 153 16.59 -5.26 -11.30
N LYS A 154 16.79 -4.55 -10.20
CA LYS A 154 16.57 -5.00 -8.83
C LYS A 154 15.33 -4.30 -8.27
N TYR A 155 14.53 -5.06 -7.54
CA TYR A 155 13.27 -4.62 -6.93
C TYR A 155 13.30 -4.96 -5.45
N LYS A 156 13.43 -3.93 -4.61
CA LYS A 156 13.50 -4.07 -3.15
C LYS A 156 12.18 -3.62 -2.54
N GLU A 157 11.51 -4.48 -1.78
CA GLU A 157 10.36 -4.07 -0.99
C GLU A 157 10.81 -3.05 0.06
N ILE A 158 10.13 -1.91 0.12
CA ILE A 158 10.43 -0.79 1.02
C ILE A 158 9.22 -0.35 1.84
N LEU A 159 8.02 -0.85 1.52
CA LEU A 159 6.80 -0.73 2.31
C LEU A 159 5.95 -1.96 2.07
N ASN A 160 5.38 -2.48 3.15
CA ASN A 160 4.38 -3.53 3.11
C ASN A 160 3.34 -3.27 4.22
N SER A 161 2.09 -3.07 3.84
CA SER A 161 1.01 -2.82 4.81
C SER A 161 0.64 -4.04 5.64
N ASP A 162 1.15 -5.24 5.27
CA ASP A 162 0.99 -6.50 6.04
C ASP A 162 2.20 -6.79 6.94
N ALA A 163 3.11 -5.85 7.14
CA ALA A 163 4.23 -6.04 8.06
C ALA A 163 3.74 -6.19 9.51
N VAL A 164 4.41 -7.05 10.27
CA VAL A 164 4.04 -7.39 11.67
C VAL A 164 4.04 -6.14 12.56
N GLU A 165 4.97 -5.24 12.35
CA GLU A 165 5.07 -3.97 13.10
C GLU A 165 3.79 -3.12 13.01
N PHE A 166 3.02 -3.25 11.93
CA PHE A 166 1.75 -2.56 11.74
C PHE A 166 0.51 -3.43 12.05
N GLY A 167 0.72 -4.60 12.66
CA GLY A 167 -0.35 -5.54 12.98
C GLY A 167 -0.80 -6.40 11.80
N GLY A 168 0.07 -6.61 10.82
CA GLY A 168 -0.17 -7.52 9.71
C GLY A 168 0.35 -8.93 9.95
N GLY A 169 0.12 -9.83 8.99
CA GLY A 169 0.51 -11.23 9.03
C GLY A 169 1.98 -11.50 8.74
N GLY A 170 2.74 -10.51 8.27
CA GLY A 170 4.18 -10.63 8.02
C GLY A 170 4.56 -11.30 6.70
N HIS A 171 3.68 -11.32 5.70
CA HIS A 171 3.98 -11.87 4.37
C HIS A 171 4.82 -10.90 3.54
N VAL A 172 6.06 -10.72 3.94
CA VAL A 172 7.00 -9.74 3.35
C VAL A 172 7.98 -10.37 2.34
N ASN A 173 8.63 -9.55 1.51
CA ASN A 173 9.69 -9.92 0.58
C ASN A 173 11.06 -9.42 1.10
N PRO A 174 11.71 -10.11 2.04
CA PRO A 174 12.92 -9.60 2.70
C PRO A 174 14.14 -9.55 1.78
N ARG A 175 14.11 -10.31 0.69
CA ARG A 175 15.21 -10.37 -0.29
C ARG A 175 14.88 -9.53 -1.52
N VAL A 176 15.88 -8.81 -2.03
CA VAL A 176 15.79 -8.09 -3.30
C VAL A 176 15.45 -9.06 -4.43
N LYS A 177 14.43 -8.74 -5.20
CA LYS A 177 14.03 -9.50 -6.39
C LYS A 177 14.82 -9.02 -7.60
N ASN A 178 15.47 -9.94 -8.31
CA ASN A 178 16.11 -9.65 -9.59
C ASN A 178 15.13 -10.00 -10.72
N SER A 179 14.97 -9.09 -11.68
CA SER A 179 14.11 -9.36 -12.82
C SER A 179 14.66 -10.48 -13.71
N LYS A 180 13.74 -11.28 -14.27
CA LYS A 180 14.03 -12.26 -15.31
C LYS A 180 13.59 -11.69 -16.65
N ARG A 181 14.29 -12.05 -17.74
CA ARG A 181 13.88 -11.72 -19.12
C ARG A 181 12.75 -12.66 -19.54
N GLU A 182 11.58 -12.41 -19.03
CA GLU A 182 10.37 -13.18 -19.27
C GLU A 182 9.21 -12.20 -19.45
N LYS A 183 8.48 -12.32 -20.54
CA LYS A 183 7.35 -11.44 -20.86
C LYS A 183 6.19 -11.67 -19.90
N TRP A 184 5.69 -10.61 -19.29
CA TRP A 184 4.52 -10.63 -18.43
C TRP A 184 3.87 -9.24 -18.38
N ASP A 185 2.54 -9.13 -18.30
CA ASP A 185 1.78 -7.86 -18.27
C ASP A 185 2.22 -6.86 -19.35
N GLY A 186 2.48 -7.34 -20.57
CA GLY A 186 2.97 -6.49 -21.66
C GLY A 186 4.39 -5.94 -21.49
N LYS A 187 5.16 -6.42 -20.50
CA LYS A 187 6.56 -6.05 -20.26
C LYS A 187 7.50 -7.17 -20.70
N SER A 188 8.75 -6.80 -21.05
CA SER A 188 9.78 -7.77 -21.47
C SER A 188 10.48 -8.46 -20.30
N ASN A 189 10.26 -7.97 -19.08
CA ASN A 189 10.86 -8.50 -17.86
C ASN A 189 9.78 -8.71 -16.80
N SER A 190 10.01 -9.66 -15.91
CA SER A 190 9.13 -9.94 -14.77
C SER A 190 9.91 -10.21 -13.49
N ILE A 191 9.23 -10.10 -12.36
CA ILE A 191 9.67 -10.57 -11.04
C ILE A 191 8.61 -11.50 -10.47
N GLU A 192 9.01 -12.32 -9.50
CA GLU A 192 8.11 -13.14 -8.69
C GLU A 192 8.18 -12.69 -7.24
N ILE A 193 7.04 -12.34 -6.67
CA ILE A 193 6.91 -11.82 -5.31
C ILE A 193 5.98 -12.69 -4.48
N ARG A 194 6.11 -12.58 -3.15
CA ARG A 194 5.03 -12.93 -2.23
C ARG A 194 4.06 -11.76 -2.21
N LEU A 195 2.80 -12.01 -2.52
CA LEU A 195 1.77 -10.99 -2.49
C LEU A 195 0.87 -11.26 -1.28
N ALA A 196 0.99 -10.40 -0.28
CA ALA A 196 0.26 -10.51 0.98
C ALA A 196 -1.25 -10.30 0.79
N PRO A 197 -2.11 -10.89 1.63
CA PRO A 197 -3.55 -10.67 1.58
C PRO A 197 -3.89 -9.25 2.06
N LEU A 198 -4.98 -8.67 1.55
CA LEU A 198 -5.51 -7.36 1.97
C LEU A 198 -4.39 -6.32 2.16
N SER A 199 -3.52 -6.15 1.15
CA SER A 199 -2.29 -5.40 1.33
C SER A 199 -1.90 -4.55 0.13
N VAL A 200 -1.03 -3.58 0.42
CA VAL A 200 -0.27 -2.81 -0.57
C VAL A 200 1.21 -2.96 -0.26
N GLN A 201 1.98 -3.29 -1.29
CA GLN A 201 3.43 -3.44 -1.22
C GLN A 201 4.08 -2.48 -2.20
N VAL A 202 5.14 -1.80 -1.78
CA VAL A 202 5.90 -0.86 -2.61
C VAL A 202 7.32 -1.37 -2.78
N PHE A 203 7.77 -1.46 -4.02
CA PHE A 203 9.13 -1.86 -4.37
C PHE A 203 9.88 -0.70 -5.01
N GLN A 204 11.04 -0.39 -4.47
CA GLN A 204 12.00 0.51 -5.12
C GLN A 204 12.66 -0.21 -6.28
N CYS A 205 12.64 0.41 -7.47
CA CYS A 205 13.14 -0.18 -8.71
C CYS A 205 14.49 0.44 -9.07
N THR A 206 15.52 -0.40 -9.19
CA THR A 206 16.86 0.03 -9.58
C THR A 206 17.29 -0.65 -10.87
N LYS A 207 17.60 0.12 -11.92
CA LYS A 207 18.14 -0.42 -13.17
C LYS A 207 19.50 -1.06 -12.97
N VAL A 208 19.71 -2.22 -13.56
CA VAL A 208 21.04 -2.81 -13.70
C VAL A 208 21.60 -2.39 -15.06
N ALA A 209 22.81 -1.78 -15.05
CA ALA A 209 23.50 -1.45 -16.28
C ALA A 209 23.76 -2.73 -17.08
N VAL A 210 23.25 -2.79 -18.29
CA VAL A 210 23.57 -3.88 -19.22
C VAL A 210 25.03 -3.71 -19.62
N LYS A 211 25.92 -4.60 -19.18
CA LYS A 211 27.29 -4.64 -19.72
C LYS A 211 27.14 -4.92 -21.21
N ARG A 212 27.40 -3.93 -22.07
CA ARG A 212 27.57 -4.19 -23.51
C ARG A 212 28.71 -5.19 -23.63
N LYS A 213 28.42 -6.39 -24.13
CA LYS A 213 29.50 -7.27 -24.59
C LYS A 213 30.24 -6.44 -25.65
N LYS A 214 31.53 -6.15 -25.40
CA LYS A 214 32.42 -5.68 -26.45
C LYS A 214 32.44 -6.77 -27.50
N ALA A 215 32.05 -6.39 -28.73
CA ALA A 215 32.21 -7.23 -29.92
C ALA A 215 33.69 -7.37 -30.22
#